data_47809b1fd4bba55010b63b29296d874e
#
_entry.id   47809b1fd4bba55010b63b29296d874e
#
_cell.length_a   1.000
_cell.length_b   1.000
_cell.length_c   1.000
_cell.angle_alpha   90.00
_cell.angle_beta   90.00
_cell.angle_gamma   90.00
#
_symmetry.space_group_name_H-M   'P 1'
#
loop_
_entity.id
_entity.type
_entity.pdbx_description
1 polymer ?
#
loop_
_entity_poly.entity_id
_entity_poly.type
_entity_poly.pdbx_seq_one_letter_code
_entity_poly.pdbx_strand_id
1 'polypeptide(L)'
;MLRNRTYARSHPHVESYGSNPVIVYAPENGRHGNFYPPAYAVIAARPDWMRRFGKIHSQLRSLPKPLLDPARKWRELDSSMSSDALLMNIFCTPGVIDSEPLRRMMGIDSDTEPIFGWKARVYLRSGRVDRTEVDMRWGNLLVEAKLSETDFQCREPALVEAYRDLDEIFDRDLLPRVPIRIRRRRRAVEFAEEFTQEWEAPSQDADEVARAFHAEIEARADAEQPWENGYASYQLIRNVLAAHAAGACFCVIHDQRRPDLSEAWFEVMRAIKTAELRVRCKVLTWQELVLLLPSGLREFLDLKYGIVAPGSVSSAIERFESSS
;
A
#
# COMPACT_ATOMS: atom_id res chain seq x y z
N MET A 1 7.36 -14.39 -2.99
CA MET A 1 8.81 -14.09 -2.92
C MET A 1 9.65 -14.76 -4.01
N LEU A 2 9.63 -16.08 -4.15
CA LEU A 2 10.45 -16.79 -5.16
C LEU A 2 10.26 -16.27 -6.59
N ARG A 3 9.02 -16.01 -7.01
CA ARG A 3 8.72 -15.50 -8.36
C ARG A 3 9.30 -14.11 -8.61
N ASN A 4 9.18 -13.19 -7.67
CA ASN A 4 9.78 -11.86 -7.80
C ASN A 4 11.31 -11.94 -7.97
N ARG A 5 11.98 -12.86 -7.26
CA ARG A 5 13.42 -13.10 -7.44
C ARG A 5 13.75 -13.67 -8.81
N THR A 6 12.96 -14.63 -9.31
CA THR A 6 13.16 -15.20 -10.65
C THR A 6 12.95 -14.13 -11.73
N TYR A 7 11.88 -13.34 -11.62
CA TYR A 7 11.62 -12.22 -12.51
C TYR A 7 12.75 -11.16 -12.45
N ALA A 8 13.22 -10.84 -11.26
CA ALA A 8 14.26 -9.83 -11.05
C ALA A 8 15.59 -10.16 -11.73
N ARG A 9 15.93 -11.45 -11.87
CA ARG A 9 17.19 -11.87 -12.54
C ARG A 9 17.34 -11.35 -13.97
N SER A 10 16.25 -11.06 -14.66
CA SER A 10 16.24 -10.51 -16.01
C SER A 10 16.20 -8.98 -16.07
N HIS A 11 16.25 -8.30 -14.92
CA HIS A 11 16.16 -6.83 -14.83
C HIS A 11 17.20 -6.28 -13.86
N PRO A 12 17.79 -5.11 -14.14
CA PRO A 12 18.62 -4.39 -13.17
C PRO A 12 17.83 -4.11 -11.89
N HIS A 13 18.32 -4.59 -10.76
CA HIS A 13 17.68 -4.44 -9.47
C HIS A 13 18.70 -4.45 -8.33
N VAL A 14 18.27 -4.04 -7.15
CA VAL A 14 18.97 -4.28 -5.88
C VAL A 14 18.02 -4.92 -4.88
N GLU A 15 18.57 -5.66 -3.92
CA GLU A 15 17.82 -6.26 -2.83
C GLU A 15 18.20 -5.59 -1.50
N SER A 16 17.21 -5.41 -0.61
CA SER A 16 17.49 -4.95 0.75
C SER A 16 18.19 -6.05 1.56
N TYR A 17 18.87 -5.64 2.63
CA TYR A 17 19.48 -6.57 3.58
C TYR A 17 18.38 -7.16 4.48
N GLY A 18 18.55 -8.43 4.86
CA GLY A 18 17.67 -9.13 5.81
C GLY A 18 17.08 -10.43 5.28
N SER A 19 16.31 -11.11 6.15
CA SER A 19 15.71 -12.42 5.85
C SER A 19 14.58 -12.34 4.79
N ASN A 20 13.92 -11.20 4.70
CA ASN A 20 12.85 -10.92 3.73
C ASN A 20 13.23 -9.71 2.86
N PRO A 21 14.14 -9.87 1.90
CA PRO A 21 14.62 -8.75 1.11
C PRO A 21 13.52 -8.17 0.22
N VAL A 22 13.47 -6.85 0.19
CA VAL A 22 12.67 -6.10 -0.78
C VAL A 22 13.51 -5.90 -2.04
N ILE A 23 12.96 -6.27 -3.19
CA ILE A 23 13.57 -6.04 -4.50
C ILE A 23 13.11 -4.68 -5.00
N VAL A 24 14.06 -3.82 -5.38
CA VAL A 24 13.77 -2.51 -5.95
C VAL A 24 14.44 -2.33 -7.30
N TYR A 25 13.74 -1.66 -8.19
CA TYR A 25 14.16 -1.42 -9.58
C TYR A 25 14.41 0.07 -9.80
N ALA A 26 15.43 0.40 -10.59
CA ALA A 26 15.62 1.76 -11.09
C ALA A 26 15.15 1.84 -12.55
N PRO A 27 14.67 3.03 -13.00
CA PRO A 27 14.44 3.25 -14.43
C PRO A 27 15.77 3.22 -15.19
N GLU A 28 15.79 2.51 -16.31
CA GLU A 28 16.95 2.38 -17.18
C GLU A 28 16.50 2.31 -18.63
N ASN A 29 17.13 3.09 -19.51
CA ASN A 29 16.87 3.08 -20.95
C ASN A 29 15.38 3.20 -21.34
N GLY A 30 14.63 4.05 -20.63
CA GLY A 30 13.20 4.24 -20.86
C GLY A 30 12.31 3.07 -20.39
N ARG A 31 12.86 2.12 -19.62
CA ARG A 31 12.17 1.00 -19.02
C ARG A 31 12.28 1.05 -17.50
N HIS A 32 11.43 0.30 -16.82
CA HIS A 32 11.47 0.15 -15.37
C HIS A 32 11.07 -1.27 -14.99
N GLY A 33 11.96 -2.03 -14.35
CA GLY A 33 11.74 -3.45 -14.04
C GLY A 33 10.48 -3.74 -13.19
N ASN A 34 9.97 -2.74 -12.48
CA ASN A 34 8.72 -2.88 -11.72
C ASN A 34 7.46 -2.73 -12.57
N PHE A 35 7.57 -2.31 -13.82
CA PHE A 35 6.43 -1.97 -14.67
C PHE A 35 6.35 -2.78 -15.94
N TYR A 36 5.13 -3.07 -16.37
CA TYR A 36 4.82 -3.56 -17.70
C TYR A 36 5.19 -2.48 -18.72
N PRO A 37 6.02 -2.78 -19.75
CA PRO A 37 6.57 -1.76 -20.62
C PRO A 37 5.54 -0.83 -21.27
N PRO A 38 4.38 -1.29 -21.82
CA PRO A 38 3.36 -0.41 -22.34
C PRO A 38 2.75 0.52 -21.29
N ALA A 39 2.52 0.03 -20.05
CA ALA A 39 2.01 0.86 -18.96
C ALA A 39 3.02 1.94 -18.57
N TYR A 40 4.30 1.56 -18.44
CA TYR A 40 5.37 2.51 -18.09
C TYR A 40 5.53 3.62 -19.13
N ALA A 41 5.44 3.29 -20.41
CA ALA A 41 5.52 4.27 -21.50
C ALA A 41 4.40 5.34 -21.38
N VAL A 42 3.17 4.92 -21.08
CA VAL A 42 2.06 5.85 -20.88
C VAL A 42 2.25 6.68 -19.61
N ILE A 43 2.67 6.05 -18.50
CA ILE A 43 2.95 6.76 -17.25
C ILE A 43 4.03 7.82 -17.46
N ALA A 44 5.12 7.46 -18.14
CA ALA A 44 6.26 8.36 -18.39
C ALA A 44 5.88 9.57 -19.27
N ALA A 45 4.90 9.42 -20.15
CA ALA A 45 4.38 10.48 -21.00
C ALA A 45 3.41 11.43 -20.27
N ARG A 46 2.98 11.10 -19.06
CA ARG A 46 1.94 11.83 -18.32
C ARG A 46 2.46 12.44 -17.02
N PRO A 47 2.62 13.77 -16.93
CA PRO A 47 3.15 14.44 -15.73
C PRO A 47 2.29 14.23 -14.47
N ASP A 48 0.97 14.11 -14.61
CA ASP A 48 0.04 13.85 -13.51
C ASP A 48 0.25 12.46 -12.88
N TRP A 49 0.51 11.43 -13.69
CA TRP A 49 0.80 10.08 -13.23
C TRP A 49 2.26 9.94 -12.75
N MET A 50 3.21 10.59 -13.44
CA MET A 50 4.61 10.63 -13.01
C MET A 50 4.82 11.26 -11.62
N ARG A 51 3.93 12.15 -11.17
CA ARG A 51 4.00 12.70 -9.81
C ARG A 51 3.96 11.62 -8.73
N ARG A 52 3.29 10.47 -9.00
CA ARG A 52 3.26 9.34 -8.07
C ARG A 52 4.65 8.77 -7.78
N PHE A 53 5.57 8.82 -8.72
CA PHE A 53 6.99 8.46 -8.52
C PHE A 53 7.74 9.42 -7.58
N GLY A 54 7.15 10.52 -7.17
CA GLY A 54 7.76 11.44 -6.19
C GLY A 54 7.83 10.88 -4.76
N LYS A 55 7.01 9.89 -4.41
CA LYS A 55 6.93 9.33 -3.06
C LYS A 55 8.16 8.49 -2.74
N ILE A 56 8.90 8.89 -1.69
CA ILE A 56 10.12 8.21 -1.27
C ILE A 56 9.77 6.91 -0.54
N HIS A 57 10.57 5.85 -0.76
CA HIS A 57 10.38 4.56 -0.12
C HIS A 57 10.53 4.65 1.40
N SER A 58 9.58 4.08 2.14
CA SER A 58 9.55 4.14 3.61
C SER A 58 10.75 3.48 4.28
N GLN A 59 11.27 2.39 3.68
CA GLN A 59 12.42 1.63 4.18
C GLN A 59 13.75 2.05 3.53
N LEU A 60 13.91 3.31 3.17
CA LEU A 60 15.08 3.80 2.44
C LEU A 60 16.43 3.42 3.09
N ARG A 61 16.49 3.39 4.43
CA ARG A 61 17.73 3.11 5.18
C ARG A 61 18.21 1.65 5.07
N SER A 62 17.30 0.71 4.79
CA SER A 62 17.62 -0.71 4.65
C SER A 62 17.96 -1.11 3.20
N LEU A 63 17.90 -0.18 2.26
CA LEU A 63 18.17 -0.42 0.85
C LEU A 63 19.59 0.05 0.48
N PRO A 64 20.35 -0.75 -0.31
CA PRO A 64 21.60 -0.29 -0.90
C PRO A 64 21.38 0.95 -1.76
N LYS A 65 22.41 1.77 -1.94
CA LYS A 65 22.33 2.91 -2.88
C LYS A 65 22.15 2.40 -4.31
N PRO A 66 21.39 3.13 -5.16
CA PRO A 66 21.30 2.80 -6.58
C PRO A 66 22.67 2.79 -7.25
N LEU A 67 22.95 1.75 -8.05
CA LEU A 67 24.26 1.56 -8.67
C LEU A 67 24.56 2.62 -9.74
N LEU A 68 23.54 2.97 -10.55
CA LEU A 68 23.71 3.90 -11.70
C LEU A 68 23.65 5.37 -11.29
N ASP A 69 22.95 5.69 -10.21
CA ASP A 69 22.82 7.05 -9.69
C ASP A 69 22.80 7.02 -8.15
N PRO A 70 23.94 7.08 -7.48
CA PRO A 70 24.03 7.05 -6.01
C PRO A 70 23.31 8.22 -5.31
N ALA A 71 23.02 9.31 -6.01
CA ALA A 71 22.28 10.45 -5.48
C ALA A 71 20.74 10.21 -5.51
N ARG A 72 20.28 9.26 -6.31
CA ARG A 72 18.87 8.92 -6.42
C ARG A 72 18.37 8.28 -5.12
N LYS A 73 17.22 8.76 -4.64
CA LYS A 73 16.48 8.13 -3.54
C LYS A 73 15.50 7.12 -4.12
N TRP A 74 15.44 5.92 -3.55
CA TRP A 74 14.44 4.93 -3.89
C TRP A 74 13.02 5.45 -3.65
N ARG A 75 12.11 5.12 -4.55
CA ARG A 75 10.70 5.52 -4.52
C ARG A 75 9.82 4.34 -4.12
N GLU A 76 8.62 4.60 -3.61
CA GLU A 76 7.65 3.54 -3.28
C GLU A 76 7.33 2.68 -4.51
N LEU A 77 7.21 3.28 -5.68
CA LEU A 77 6.92 2.58 -6.92
C LEU A 77 8.12 1.78 -7.49
N ASP A 78 9.33 1.98 -6.96
CA ASP A 78 10.48 1.16 -7.32
C ASP A 78 10.40 -0.25 -6.69
N SER A 79 9.65 -0.39 -5.59
CA SER A 79 9.53 -1.64 -4.84
C SER A 79 8.68 -2.68 -5.56
N SER A 80 9.20 -3.90 -5.68
CA SER A 80 8.43 -5.05 -6.18
C SER A 80 7.19 -5.41 -5.35
N MET A 81 7.13 -4.89 -4.12
CA MET A 81 6.06 -5.13 -3.16
C MET A 81 5.00 -4.01 -3.18
N SER A 82 5.15 -3.01 -4.04
CA SER A 82 4.23 -1.87 -4.11
C SER A 82 2.89 -2.24 -4.73
N SER A 83 1.81 -2.16 -3.95
CA SER A 83 0.43 -2.28 -4.43
C SER A 83 0.06 -1.16 -5.40
N ASP A 84 0.57 0.05 -5.17
CA ASP A 84 0.44 1.18 -6.10
C ASP A 84 1.05 0.88 -7.48
N ALA A 85 2.25 0.27 -7.52
CA ALA A 85 2.88 -0.10 -8.79
C ALA A 85 2.05 -1.16 -9.53
N LEU A 86 1.47 -2.14 -8.82
CA LEU A 86 0.57 -3.13 -9.41
C LEU A 86 -0.70 -2.46 -9.96
N LEU A 87 -1.31 -1.56 -9.18
CA LEU A 87 -2.49 -0.80 -9.58
C LEU A 87 -2.20 0.01 -10.86
N MET A 88 -1.08 0.75 -10.90
CA MET A 88 -0.69 1.52 -12.08
C MET A 88 -0.32 0.64 -13.27
N ASN A 89 0.28 -0.54 -13.08
CA ASN A 89 0.51 -1.50 -14.17
C ASN A 89 -0.79 -1.90 -14.86
N ILE A 90 -1.86 -2.07 -14.11
CA ILE A 90 -3.16 -2.46 -14.65
C ILE A 90 -3.83 -1.27 -15.32
N PHE A 91 -4.10 -0.21 -14.56
CA PHE A 91 -4.97 0.88 -15.00
C PHE A 91 -4.28 1.89 -15.94
N CYS A 92 -2.94 1.87 -16.04
CA CYS A 92 -2.20 2.68 -17.02
C CYS A 92 -1.86 1.90 -18.30
N THR A 93 -2.19 0.61 -18.40
CA THR A 93 -2.01 -0.14 -19.64
C THR A 93 -3.01 0.33 -20.70
N PRO A 94 -2.54 0.64 -21.94
CA PRO A 94 -3.42 1.09 -23.02
C PRO A 94 -4.64 0.21 -23.23
N GLY A 95 -5.81 0.82 -23.38
CA GLY A 95 -7.10 0.16 -23.62
C GLY A 95 -7.73 -0.49 -22.40
N VAL A 96 -7.06 -0.55 -21.24
CA VAL A 96 -7.63 -1.19 -20.04
C VAL A 96 -8.75 -0.34 -19.44
N ILE A 97 -8.54 0.96 -19.28
CA ILE A 97 -9.57 1.86 -18.72
C ILE A 97 -10.74 2.09 -19.69
N ASP A 98 -10.55 1.80 -20.99
CA ASP A 98 -11.59 1.89 -22.01
C ASP A 98 -12.39 0.59 -22.16
N SER A 99 -11.93 -0.50 -21.50
CA SER A 99 -12.58 -1.82 -21.56
C SER A 99 -13.95 -1.77 -20.88
N GLU A 100 -15.01 -1.93 -21.65
CA GLU A 100 -16.39 -1.93 -21.14
C GLU A 100 -16.63 -3.02 -20.06
N PRO A 101 -16.15 -4.27 -20.22
CA PRO A 101 -16.27 -5.28 -19.16
C PRO A 101 -15.59 -4.87 -17.85
N LEU A 102 -14.39 -4.24 -17.92
CA LEU A 102 -13.69 -3.76 -16.73
C LEU A 102 -14.43 -2.60 -16.08
N ARG A 103 -14.90 -1.63 -16.88
CA ARG A 103 -15.68 -0.48 -16.39
C ARG A 103 -16.95 -0.94 -15.66
N ARG A 104 -17.66 -1.93 -16.19
CA ARG A 104 -18.82 -2.54 -15.53
C ARG A 104 -18.45 -3.20 -14.20
N MET A 105 -17.38 -4.00 -14.18
CA MET A 105 -16.89 -4.63 -12.94
C MET A 105 -16.53 -3.57 -11.90
N MET A 106 -15.85 -2.51 -12.32
CA MET A 106 -15.49 -1.39 -11.44
C MET A 106 -16.68 -0.46 -11.13
N GLY A 107 -17.81 -0.56 -11.84
CA GLY A 107 -18.97 0.33 -11.68
C GLY A 107 -18.68 1.75 -12.14
N ILE A 108 -17.95 1.90 -13.25
CA ILE A 108 -17.58 3.19 -13.84
C ILE A 108 -18.46 3.45 -15.04
N ASP A 109 -19.22 4.52 -14.96
CA ASP A 109 -20.16 4.98 -15.99
C ASP A 109 -19.73 6.29 -16.67
N SER A 110 -18.66 6.91 -16.18
CA SER A 110 -18.15 8.20 -16.67
C SER A 110 -16.87 8.04 -17.50
N ASP A 111 -16.64 8.93 -18.45
CA ASP A 111 -15.42 8.98 -19.28
C ASP A 111 -14.23 9.66 -18.56
N THR A 112 -14.15 9.49 -17.26
CA THR A 112 -13.06 10.02 -16.46
C THR A 112 -11.88 9.05 -16.41
N GLU A 113 -10.69 9.60 -16.25
CA GLU A 113 -9.48 8.82 -16.07
C GLU A 113 -9.14 8.62 -14.58
N PRO A 114 -8.37 7.55 -14.25
CA PRO A 114 -7.90 7.32 -12.89
C PRO A 114 -6.96 8.41 -12.39
N ILE A 115 -7.14 8.81 -11.13
CA ILE A 115 -6.25 9.71 -10.39
C ILE A 115 -5.60 8.88 -9.29
N PHE A 116 -4.28 8.68 -9.37
CA PHE A 116 -3.52 7.92 -8.36
C PHE A 116 -3.07 8.80 -7.21
N GLY A 117 -3.14 8.26 -5.99
CA GLY A 117 -2.78 8.98 -4.78
C GLY A 117 -3.71 10.17 -4.51
N TRP A 118 -5.00 9.97 -4.70
CA TRP A 118 -5.99 11.04 -4.48
C TRP A 118 -6.18 11.32 -3.00
N LYS A 119 -6.16 12.63 -2.63
CA LYS A 119 -6.33 13.07 -1.24
C LYS A 119 -7.80 13.26 -0.91
N ALA A 120 -8.37 12.29 -0.22
CA ALA A 120 -9.72 12.38 0.33
C ALA A 120 -9.81 13.49 1.40
N ARG A 121 -11.03 13.97 1.66
CA ARG A 121 -11.31 14.95 2.72
C ARG A 121 -12.29 14.32 3.71
N VAL A 122 -11.77 13.89 4.86
CA VAL A 122 -12.59 13.32 5.94
C VAL A 122 -12.62 14.32 7.10
N TYR A 123 -13.80 14.71 7.51
CA TYR A 123 -13.98 15.76 8.54
C TYR A 123 -13.79 15.19 9.94
N LEU A 124 -13.06 15.95 10.76
CA LEU A 124 -12.87 15.67 12.18
C LEU A 124 -13.83 16.47 13.04
N ARG A 125 -14.16 15.97 14.24
CA ARG A 125 -15.00 16.67 15.24
C ARG A 125 -14.46 18.04 15.63
N SER A 126 -13.15 18.24 15.53
CA SER A 126 -12.48 19.53 15.77
C SER A 126 -12.68 20.59 14.68
N GLY A 127 -13.43 20.27 13.61
CA GLY A 127 -13.56 21.13 12.41
C GLY A 127 -12.38 21.03 11.43
N ARG A 128 -11.32 20.32 11.79
CA ARG A 128 -10.18 20.04 10.89
C ARG A 128 -10.57 18.97 9.86
N VAL A 129 -9.74 18.85 8.83
CA VAL A 129 -9.93 17.86 7.75
C VAL A 129 -8.71 16.96 7.67
N ASP A 130 -8.93 15.66 7.78
CA ASP A 130 -7.95 14.66 7.37
C ASP A 130 -7.91 14.61 5.84
N ARG A 131 -6.71 14.76 5.28
CA ARG A 131 -6.44 14.71 3.83
C ARG A 131 -5.65 13.47 3.46
N THR A 132 -5.99 12.35 4.08
CA THR A 132 -5.28 11.11 3.81
C THR A 132 -5.53 10.64 2.39
N GLU A 133 -4.50 10.07 1.81
CA GLU A 133 -4.47 9.55 0.45
C GLU A 133 -5.22 8.22 0.36
N VAL A 134 -6.00 8.05 -0.70
CA VAL A 134 -6.46 6.75 -1.23
C VAL A 134 -5.66 6.42 -2.47
N ASP A 135 -5.44 5.14 -2.75
CA ASP A 135 -4.50 4.72 -3.79
C ASP A 135 -4.95 5.17 -5.18
N MET A 136 -6.27 5.10 -5.46
CA MET A 136 -6.81 5.57 -6.72
C MET A 136 -8.24 6.11 -6.54
N ARG A 137 -8.57 7.15 -7.31
CA ARG A 137 -9.95 7.56 -7.58
C ARG A 137 -10.21 7.43 -9.07
N TRP A 138 -11.31 6.76 -9.44
CA TRP A 138 -11.77 6.67 -10.82
C TRP A 138 -13.25 7.02 -10.91
N GLY A 139 -13.55 8.18 -11.48
CA GLY A 139 -14.90 8.72 -11.45
C GLY A 139 -15.44 8.85 -10.03
N ASN A 140 -16.51 8.11 -9.75
CA ASN A 140 -17.16 8.06 -8.43
C ASN A 140 -16.69 6.87 -7.57
N LEU A 141 -15.58 6.24 -7.90
CA LEU A 141 -15.04 5.10 -7.16
C LEU A 141 -13.72 5.47 -6.48
N LEU A 142 -13.61 5.22 -5.18
CA LEU A 142 -12.37 5.23 -4.41
C LEU A 142 -11.84 3.81 -4.30
N VAL A 143 -10.53 3.62 -4.47
CA VAL A 143 -9.90 2.29 -4.46
C VAL A 143 -8.75 2.27 -3.47
N GLU A 144 -8.72 1.23 -2.63
CA GLU A 144 -7.59 0.83 -1.79
C GLU A 144 -7.05 -0.49 -2.33
N ALA A 145 -5.75 -0.57 -2.59
CA ALA A 145 -5.07 -1.72 -3.17
C ALA A 145 -4.13 -2.38 -2.16
N LYS A 146 -4.16 -3.70 -2.07
CA LYS A 146 -3.27 -4.50 -1.22
C LYS A 146 -2.57 -5.58 -2.04
N LEU A 147 -1.26 -5.72 -1.86
CA LEU A 147 -0.46 -6.75 -2.51
C LEU A 147 0.26 -7.62 -1.48
N SER A 148 1.10 -7.02 -0.68
CA SER A 148 1.96 -7.73 0.28
C SER A 148 1.84 -7.20 1.71
N GLU A 149 1.06 -6.16 1.90
CA GLU A 149 0.79 -5.58 3.20
C GLU A 149 0.10 -6.60 4.12
N THR A 150 0.50 -6.60 5.39
CA THR A 150 0.00 -7.60 6.35
C THR A 150 -1.45 -7.39 6.73
N ASP A 151 -1.91 -6.12 6.76
CA ASP A 151 -3.23 -5.74 7.23
C ASP A 151 -3.64 -4.34 6.71
N PHE A 152 -4.78 -3.86 7.17
CA PHE A 152 -5.27 -2.50 6.93
C PHE A 152 -4.92 -1.52 8.06
N GLN A 153 -3.82 -1.75 8.77
CA GLN A 153 -3.30 -0.97 9.88
C GLN A 153 -4.22 -0.90 11.11
N CYS A 154 -3.60 -0.80 12.27
CA CYS A 154 -4.28 -0.56 13.53
C CYS A 154 -4.00 0.86 14.03
N ARG A 155 -4.94 1.49 14.71
CA ARG A 155 -4.80 2.84 15.28
C ARG A 155 -5.48 2.94 16.63
N GLU A 156 -4.95 3.87 17.44
CA GLU A 156 -5.49 4.23 18.74
C GLU A 156 -6.91 4.82 18.64
N PRO A 157 -7.77 4.60 19.64
CA PRO A 157 -9.15 5.08 19.65
C PRO A 157 -9.24 6.58 19.46
N ALA A 158 -8.39 7.37 20.10
CA ALA A 158 -8.39 8.81 20.02
C ALA A 158 -8.29 9.35 18.58
N LEU A 159 -7.57 8.63 17.70
CA LEU A 159 -7.44 9.01 16.30
C LEU A 159 -8.70 8.67 15.51
N VAL A 160 -9.23 7.44 15.70
CA VAL A 160 -10.39 6.96 14.92
C VAL A 160 -11.67 7.66 15.37
N GLU A 161 -11.84 7.85 16.67
CA GLU A 161 -13.02 8.50 17.27
C GLU A 161 -13.03 10.02 17.06
N ALA A 162 -11.94 10.60 16.56
CA ALA A 162 -11.89 11.98 16.13
C ALA A 162 -12.67 12.26 14.84
N TYR A 163 -13.00 11.23 14.03
CA TYR A 163 -13.81 11.44 12.83
C TYR A 163 -15.25 11.82 13.19
N ARG A 164 -15.74 12.89 12.53
CA ARG A 164 -17.05 13.50 12.82
C ARG A 164 -18.20 12.50 12.59
N ASP A 165 -18.15 11.82 11.45
CA ASP A 165 -19.27 11.02 10.95
C ASP A 165 -19.14 9.54 11.36
N LEU A 166 -18.19 9.19 12.27
CA LEU A 166 -17.94 7.81 12.68
C LEU A 166 -19.20 7.15 13.25
N ASP A 167 -19.89 7.83 14.18
CA ASP A 167 -21.06 7.29 14.86
C ASP A 167 -22.32 7.27 13.98
N GLU A 168 -22.38 8.10 12.96
CA GLU A 168 -23.44 8.07 11.97
C GLU A 168 -23.30 6.84 11.07
N ILE A 169 -22.07 6.53 10.65
CA ILE A 169 -21.78 5.51 9.65
C ILE A 169 -21.63 4.12 10.27
N PHE A 170 -20.97 4.02 11.42
CA PHE A 170 -20.62 2.74 12.03
C PHE A 170 -21.29 2.50 13.37
N ASP A 171 -21.65 1.25 13.61
CA ASP A 171 -21.84 0.73 14.95
C ASP A 171 -20.47 0.44 15.56
N ARG A 172 -20.07 1.23 16.57
CA ARG A 172 -18.73 1.14 17.18
C ARG A 172 -18.47 -0.19 17.86
N ASP A 173 -19.51 -0.81 18.40
CA ASP A 173 -19.40 -2.07 19.13
C ASP A 173 -19.11 -3.24 18.19
N LEU A 174 -19.45 -3.08 16.91
CA LEU A 174 -19.17 -4.05 15.85
C LEU A 174 -17.85 -3.80 15.12
N LEU A 175 -17.20 -2.64 15.33
CA LEU A 175 -15.90 -2.40 14.70
C LEU A 175 -14.81 -3.28 15.30
N PRO A 176 -13.93 -3.87 14.47
CA PRO A 176 -12.91 -4.79 14.96
C PRO A 176 -11.89 -4.06 15.85
N ARG A 177 -11.58 -4.71 17.00
CA ARG A 177 -10.64 -4.20 18.00
C ARG A 177 -9.49 -5.16 18.22
N VAL A 178 -8.31 -4.62 18.46
CA VAL A 178 -7.09 -5.39 18.80
C VAL A 178 -6.30 -4.67 19.87
N PRO A 179 -5.62 -5.41 20.75
CA PRO A 179 -4.65 -4.80 21.68
C PRO A 179 -3.52 -4.14 20.89
N ILE A 180 -3.30 -2.86 21.13
CA ILE A 180 -2.18 -2.10 20.57
C ILE A 180 -1.35 -1.46 21.68
N ARG A 181 -0.04 -1.33 21.47
CA ARG A 181 0.81 -0.55 22.36
C ARG A 181 0.73 0.91 21.96
N ILE A 182 0.39 1.77 22.93
CA ILE A 182 0.37 3.22 22.68
C ILE A 182 1.83 3.70 22.77
N ARG A 183 2.40 4.06 21.63
CA ARG A 183 3.63 4.85 21.62
C ARG A 183 3.29 6.26 22.10
N ARG A 184 3.45 6.52 23.40
CA ARG A 184 3.45 7.89 23.87
C ARG A 184 4.54 8.63 23.08
N ARG A 185 4.14 9.56 22.22
CA ARG A 185 5.07 10.54 21.64
C ARG A 185 5.68 11.26 22.86
N ARG A 186 6.81 10.79 23.35
CA ARG A 186 7.66 11.63 24.19
C ARG A 186 7.86 12.90 23.34
N ARG A 187 7.55 14.03 23.91
CA ARG A 187 7.91 15.33 23.35
C ARG A 187 9.40 15.24 23.03
N ALA A 188 9.70 15.06 21.75
CA ALA A 188 11.06 15.00 21.23
C ALA A 188 11.84 16.32 21.46
N VAL A 189 11.20 17.31 22.10
CA VAL A 189 11.73 18.64 22.37
C VAL A 189 12.48 18.68 23.72
N GLU A 190 12.17 17.82 24.70
CA GLU A 190 12.84 17.87 26.01
C GLU A 190 14.16 17.11 26.07
N PHE A 191 14.41 16.16 25.15
CA PHE A 191 15.67 15.40 25.15
C PHE A 191 16.73 15.93 24.18
N ALA A 192 16.35 16.77 23.20
CA ALA A 192 17.31 17.37 22.27
C ALA A 192 18.10 18.53 22.90
N GLU A 193 17.60 19.16 23.97
CA GLU A 193 18.26 20.29 24.62
C GLU A 193 19.26 19.87 25.71
N GLU A 194 19.15 18.64 26.25
CA GLU A 194 20.04 18.15 27.32
C GLU A 194 21.32 17.46 26.79
N PHE A 195 21.40 17.13 25.49
CA PHE A 195 22.53 16.39 24.91
C PHE A 195 23.35 17.17 23.87
N THR A 196 23.21 18.49 23.77
CA THR A 196 24.03 19.33 22.87
C THR A 196 25.27 19.92 23.54
N GLN A 197 25.65 19.46 24.74
CA GLN A 197 26.93 19.85 25.31
C GLN A 197 27.93 18.70 25.22
N GLU A 198 28.95 18.92 24.37
CA GLU A 198 30.25 18.26 24.32
C GLU A 198 30.27 16.74 24.06
N TRP A 199 30.32 16.34 22.79
CA TRP A 199 30.90 15.05 22.43
C TRP A 199 31.88 15.18 21.26
N GLU A 200 33.13 14.81 21.51
CA GLU A 200 34.14 14.51 20.50
C GLU A 200 33.78 13.21 19.76
N ALA A 201 34.03 13.11 18.45
CA ALA A 201 33.63 12.00 17.59
C ALA A 201 34.18 10.64 18.06
N PRO A 202 33.34 9.62 18.30
CA PRO A 202 33.78 8.31 18.75
C PRO A 202 34.23 7.40 17.60
N SER A 203 35.07 6.42 17.94
CA SER A 203 35.54 5.34 17.07
C SER A 203 34.38 4.45 16.57
N GLN A 204 34.58 3.71 15.48
CA GLN A 204 33.53 2.85 14.84
C GLN A 204 32.88 1.83 15.81
N ASP A 205 33.61 1.37 16.83
CA ASP A 205 33.09 0.44 17.87
C ASP A 205 32.11 1.12 18.84
N ALA A 206 32.22 2.42 19.07
CA ALA A 206 31.30 3.18 19.89
C ALA A 206 29.91 3.36 19.26
N ASP A 207 29.83 3.41 17.94
CA ASP A 207 28.55 3.49 17.19
C ASP A 207 27.74 2.19 17.28
N GLU A 208 28.39 1.03 17.42
CA GLU A 208 27.71 -0.27 17.57
C GLU A 208 27.20 -0.45 19.01
N VAL A 209 27.99 -0.06 19.99
CA VAL A 209 27.58 -0.06 21.41
C VAL A 209 26.45 0.95 21.66
N ALA A 210 26.53 2.14 21.07
CA ALA A 210 25.47 3.13 21.18
C ALA A 210 24.15 2.65 20.53
N ARG A 211 24.23 1.97 19.37
CA ARG A 211 23.06 1.38 18.72
C ARG A 211 22.44 0.25 19.53
N ALA A 212 23.25 -0.64 20.12
CA ALA A 212 22.79 -1.70 20.99
C ALA A 212 22.13 -1.14 22.27
N PHE A 213 22.71 -0.12 22.88
CA PHE A 213 22.16 0.56 24.05
C PHE A 213 20.86 1.31 23.74
N HIS A 214 20.76 1.99 22.59
CA HIS A 214 19.51 2.60 22.13
C HIS A 214 18.42 1.57 21.86
N ALA A 215 18.76 0.44 21.25
CA ALA A 215 17.81 -0.65 21.01
C ALA A 215 17.31 -1.28 22.33
N GLU A 216 18.18 -1.41 23.35
CA GLU A 216 17.78 -1.91 24.66
C GLU A 216 16.91 -0.90 25.44
N ILE A 217 17.20 0.40 25.34
CA ILE A 217 16.36 1.46 25.93
C ILE A 217 15.00 1.50 25.22
N GLU A 218 14.96 1.39 23.88
CA GLU A 218 13.72 1.33 23.13
C GLU A 218 12.91 0.07 23.50
N ALA A 219 13.56 -1.09 23.64
CA ALA A 219 12.90 -2.33 24.04
C ALA A 219 12.33 -2.26 25.46
N ARG A 220 13.03 -1.64 26.41
CA ARG A 220 12.53 -1.40 27.78
C ARG A 220 11.39 -0.37 27.79
N ALA A 221 11.53 0.73 27.07
CA ALA A 221 10.47 1.73 26.94
C ALA A 221 9.21 1.14 26.29
N ASP A 222 9.36 0.24 25.33
CA ASP A 222 8.26 -0.49 24.71
C ASP A 222 7.62 -1.52 25.67
N ALA A 223 8.38 -2.12 26.57
CA ALA A 223 7.86 -3.07 27.56
C ALA A 223 6.96 -2.40 28.63
N GLU A 224 7.18 -1.14 28.93
CA GLU A 224 6.44 -0.36 29.93
C GLU A 224 5.22 0.38 29.36
N GLN A 225 4.97 0.31 28.05
CA GLN A 225 3.83 1.00 27.44
C GLN A 225 2.52 0.28 27.73
N PRO A 226 1.47 1.01 28.15
CA PRO A 226 0.18 0.42 28.41
C PRO A 226 -0.45 -0.10 27.10
N TRP A 227 -1.14 -1.23 27.21
CA TRP A 227 -1.98 -1.76 26.15
C TRP A 227 -3.31 -1.02 26.11
N GLU A 228 -3.76 -0.68 24.94
CA GLU A 228 -5.10 -0.14 24.70
C GLU A 228 -5.81 -0.97 23.64
N ASN A 229 -7.12 -1.01 23.72
CA ASN A 229 -7.95 -1.70 22.73
C ASN A 229 -8.18 -0.81 21.51
N GLY A 230 -7.22 -0.83 20.59
CA GLY A 230 -7.25 -0.03 19.36
C GLY A 230 -8.19 -0.57 18.30
N TYR A 231 -8.46 0.22 17.28
CA TYR A 231 -9.21 -0.19 16.11
C TYR A 231 -8.30 -0.92 15.12
N ALA A 232 -8.68 -2.15 14.75
CA ALA A 232 -8.11 -2.83 13.60
C ALA A 232 -8.71 -2.27 12.30
N SER A 233 -8.07 -2.57 11.18
CA SER A 233 -8.57 -2.22 9.84
C SER A 233 -8.83 -0.71 9.64
N TYR A 234 -7.99 0.12 10.24
CA TYR A 234 -8.14 1.58 10.21
C TYR A 234 -8.28 2.16 8.79
N GLN A 235 -7.52 1.66 7.82
CA GLN A 235 -7.61 2.17 6.45
C GLN A 235 -9.00 1.92 5.84
N LEU A 236 -9.63 0.78 6.15
CA LEU A 236 -11.00 0.50 5.69
C LEU A 236 -12.01 1.46 6.32
N ILE A 237 -11.94 1.65 7.65
CA ILE A 237 -12.84 2.56 8.38
C ILE A 237 -12.72 3.98 7.78
N ARG A 238 -11.50 4.48 7.64
CA ARG A 238 -11.23 5.82 7.10
C ARG A 238 -11.70 5.96 5.65
N ASN A 239 -11.46 4.95 4.80
CA ASN A 239 -11.81 5.03 3.39
C ASN A 239 -13.33 4.91 3.15
N VAL A 240 -14.06 4.18 4.01
CA VAL A 240 -15.53 4.21 4.02
C VAL A 240 -16.05 5.60 4.41
N LEU A 241 -15.47 6.24 5.43
CA LEU A 241 -15.81 7.62 5.79
C LEU A 241 -15.48 8.60 4.66
N ALA A 242 -14.37 8.39 3.94
CA ALA A 242 -14.01 9.19 2.77
C ALA A 242 -15.01 9.02 1.62
N ALA A 243 -15.46 7.79 1.36
CA ALA A 243 -16.48 7.51 0.37
C ALA A 243 -17.83 8.14 0.74
N HIS A 244 -18.22 8.04 2.02
CA HIS A 244 -19.42 8.72 2.52
C HIS A 244 -19.34 10.24 2.30
N ALA A 245 -18.26 10.88 2.77
CA ALA A 245 -18.06 12.32 2.66
C ALA A 245 -18.02 12.83 1.21
N ALA A 246 -17.57 11.99 0.27
CA ALA A 246 -17.51 12.31 -1.16
C ALA A 246 -18.76 11.90 -1.95
N GLY A 247 -19.76 11.25 -1.32
CA GLY A 247 -20.89 10.63 -2.01
C GLY A 247 -20.47 9.52 -2.98
N ALA A 248 -19.29 8.92 -2.78
CA ALA A 248 -18.64 7.98 -3.69
C ALA A 248 -18.88 6.51 -3.31
N CYS A 249 -18.53 5.60 -4.23
CA CYS A 249 -18.36 4.18 -3.96
C CYS A 249 -16.95 3.89 -3.42
N PHE A 250 -16.77 2.76 -2.74
CA PHE A 250 -15.49 2.31 -2.25
C PHE A 250 -15.21 0.87 -2.70
N CYS A 251 -13.99 0.60 -3.14
CA CYS A 251 -13.53 -0.73 -3.55
C CYS A 251 -12.19 -1.05 -2.91
N VAL A 252 -12.08 -2.22 -2.30
CA VAL A 252 -10.79 -2.81 -1.95
C VAL A 252 -10.41 -3.81 -3.02
N ILE A 253 -9.14 -3.80 -3.44
CA ILE A 253 -8.59 -4.81 -4.35
C ILE A 253 -7.42 -5.49 -3.65
N HIS A 254 -7.48 -6.80 -3.49
CA HIS A 254 -6.43 -7.58 -2.85
C HIS A 254 -6.19 -8.92 -3.56
N ASP A 255 -5.15 -9.64 -3.13
CA ASP A 255 -4.87 -10.98 -3.64
C ASP A 255 -5.84 -12.00 -3.03
N GLN A 256 -6.50 -12.84 -3.85
CA GLN A 256 -7.43 -13.87 -3.36
C GLN A 256 -6.76 -14.90 -2.42
N ARG A 257 -5.43 -15.01 -2.46
CA ARG A 257 -4.64 -15.87 -1.56
C ARG A 257 -4.51 -15.29 -0.14
N ARG A 258 -5.15 -14.14 0.11
CA ARG A 258 -5.18 -13.43 1.39
C ARG A 258 -6.61 -13.41 1.96
N PRO A 259 -7.11 -14.56 2.47
CA PRO A 259 -8.45 -14.64 3.07
C PRO A 259 -8.57 -13.74 4.30
N ASP A 260 -7.49 -13.52 5.03
CA ASP A 260 -7.41 -12.60 6.16
C ASP A 260 -7.80 -11.16 5.80
N LEU A 261 -7.45 -10.68 4.60
CA LEU A 261 -7.88 -9.36 4.13
C LEU A 261 -9.37 -9.33 3.77
N SER A 262 -9.90 -10.45 3.25
CA SER A 262 -11.35 -10.59 3.03
C SER A 262 -12.13 -10.61 4.36
N GLU A 263 -11.64 -11.32 5.35
CA GLU A 263 -12.24 -11.36 6.69
C GLU A 263 -12.26 -9.96 7.31
N ALA A 264 -11.13 -9.26 7.28
CA ALA A 264 -11.02 -7.88 7.77
C ALA A 264 -12.01 -6.93 7.06
N TRP A 265 -12.21 -7.11 5.74
CA TRP A 265 -13.21 -6.38 4.98
C TRP A 265 -14.62 -6.65 5.51
N PHE A 266 -15.02 -7.92 5.67
CA PHE A 266 -16.36 -8.29 6.15
C PHE A 266 -16.62 -7.81 7.58
N GLU A 267 -15.59 -7.83 8.46
CA GLU A 267 -15.70 -7.30 9.81
C GLU A 267 -16.05 -5.80 9.82
N VAL A 268 -15.44 -5.00 8.96
CA VAL A 268 -15.76 -3.57 8.86
C VAL A 268 -17.12 -3.36 8.19
N MET A 269 -17.44 -4.12 7.14
CA MET A 269 -18.71 -3.98 6.41
C MET A 269 -19.92 -4.28 7.28
N ARG A 270 -19.85 -5.27 8.18
CA ARG A 270 -20.96 -5.59 9.10
C ARG A 270 -21.25 -4.45 10.08
N ALA A 271 -20.26 -3.60 10.38
CA ALA A 271 -20.41 -2.47 11.28
C ALA A 271 -21.08 -1.24 10.62
N ILE A 272 -21.18 -1.20 9.28
CA ILE A 272 -21.85 -0.11 8.57
C ILE A 272 -23.35 -0.15 8.85
N LYS A 273 -23.93 0.94 9.37
CA LYS A 273 -25.34 1.02 9.79
C LYS A 273 -26.32 0.99 8.62
N THR A 274 -26.01 1.71 7.52
CA THR A 274 -26.96 1.89 6.43
C THR A 274 -26.70 0.92 5.28
N ALA A 275 -27.79 0.31 4.77
CA ALA A 275 -27.70 -0.56 3.59
C ALA A 275 -27.24 0.20 2.35
N GLU A 276 -27.64 1.46 2.19
CA GLU A 276 -27.24 2.32 1.07
C GLU A 276 -25.71 2.44 0.98
N LEU A 277 -25.03 2.78 2.08
CA LEU A 277 -23.56 2.88 2.06
C LEU A 277 -22.92 1.50 1.88
N ARG A 278 -23.49 0.45 2.47
CA ARG A 278 -22.99 -0.92 2.36
C ARG A 278 -22.95 -1.41 0.92
N VAL A 279 -23.99 -1.13 0.12
CA VAL A 279 -24.03 -1.52 -1.30
C VAL A 279 -23.09 -0.69 -2.20
N ARG A 280 -22.66 0.47 -1.73
CA ARG A 280 -21.63 1.29 -2.40
C ARG A 280 -20.21 0.81 -2.11
N CYS A 281 -20.04 -0.12 -1.17
CA CYS A 281 -18.75 -0.71 -0.79
C CYS A 281 -18.61 -2.09 -1.42
N LYS A 282 -17.49 -2.37 -2.07
CA LYS A 282 -17.21 -3.67 -2.70
C LYS A 282 -15.77 -4.11 -2.50
N VAL A 283 -15.54 -5.39 -2.67
CA VAL A 283 -14.21 -6.01 -2.68
C VAL A 283 -14.04 -6.78 -3.99
N LEU A 284 -12.86 -6.70 -4.56
CA LEU A 284 -12.43 -7.46 -5.73
C LEU A 284 -11.08 -8.08 -5.45
N THR A 285 -10.75 -9.11 -6.19
CA THR A 285 -9.42 -9.71 -6.18
C THR A 285 -8.66 -9.35 -7.46
N TRP A 286 -7.33 -9.32 -7.37
CA TRP A 286 -6.50 -9.17 -8.57
C TRP A 286 -6.78 -10.25 -9.60
N GLN A 287 -7.11 -11.47 -9.14
CA GLN A 287 -7.40 -12.62 -9.96
C GLN A 287 -8.71 -12.46 -10.76
N GLU A 288 -9.72 -11.80 -10.20
CA GLU A 288 -10.94 -11.46 -10.93
C GLU A 288 -10.68 -10.40 -12.02
N LEU A 289 -9.87 -9.40 -11.71
CA LEU A 289 -9.49 -8.36 -12.68
C LEU A 289 -8.72 -8.95 -13.88
N VAL A 290 -7.81 -9.90 -13.62
CA VAL A 290 -6.98 -10.53 -14.67
C VAL A 290 -7.83 -11.14 -15.80
N LEU A 291 -9.04 -11.61 -15.53
CA LEU A 291 -9.94 -12.14 -16.53
C LEU A 291 -10.25 -11.15 -17.68
N LEU A 292 -10.18 -9.86 -17.38
CA LEU A 292 -10.58 -8.77 -18.27
C LEU A 292 -9.39 -8.03 -18.89
N LEU A 293 -8.16 -8.44 -18.59
CA LEU A 293 -6.95 -7.74 -19.00
C LEU A 293 -6.38 -8.29 -20.31
N PRO A 294 -5.65 -7.48 -21.09
CA PRO A 294 -4.94 -7.93 -22.29
C PRO A 294 -3.93 -9.06 -22.00
N SER A 295 -3.73 -9.96 -22.97
CA SER A 295 -2.88 -11.16 -22.81
C SER A 295 -1.46 -10.83 -22.34
N GLY A 296 -0.78 -9.86 -22.95
CA GLY A 296 0.59 -9.48 -22.55
C GLY A 296 0.68 -8.93 -21.13
N LEU A 297 -0.35 -8.21 -20.67
CA LEU A 297 -0.39 -7.77 -19.26
C LEU A 297 -0.64 -8.97 -18.33
N ARG A 298 -1.51 -9.90 -18.69
CA ARG A 298 -1.75 -11.14 -17.92
C ARG A 298 -0.47 -11.96 -17.77
N GLU A 299 0.30 -12.13 -18.83
CA GLU A 299 1.60 -12.80 -18.80
C GLU A 299 2.58 -12.11 -17.85
N PHE A 300 2.67 -10.78 -17.91
CA PHE A 300 3.50 -10.01 -16.99
C PHE A 300 3.07 -10.20 -15.53
N LEU A 301 1.78 -10.17 -15.23
CA LEU A 301 1.24 -10.36 -13.89
C LEU A 301 1.48 -11.77 -13.36
N ASP A 302 1.36 -12.80 -14.20
CA ASP A 302 1.70 -14.16 -13.84
C ASP A 302 3.21 -14.31 -13.55
N LEU A 303 4.06 -13.87 -14.46
CA LEU A 303 5.52 -14.01 -14.32
C LEU A 303 6.04 -13.32 -13.06
N LYS A 304 5.57 -12.11 -12.80
CA LYS A 304 6.09 -11.28 -11.71
C LYS A 304 5.43 -11.56 -10.36
N TYR A 305 4.11 -11.63 -10.32
CA TYR A 305 3.31 -11.68 -9.09
C TYR A 305 2.63 -13.03 -8.88
N GLY A 306 2.59 -13.91 -9.90
CA GLY A 306 1.81 -15.14 -9.88
C GLY A 306 0.30 -14.87 -9.78
N ILE A 307 -0.14 -13.74 -10.34
CA ILE A 307 -1.54 -13.38 -10.42
C ILE A 307 -2.10 -13.94 -11.72
N VAL A 308 -2.93 -14.98 -11.61
CA VAL A 308 -3.59 -15.67 -12.72
C VAL A 308 -5.10 -15.69 -12.52
N ALA A 309 -5.86 -15.95 -13.57
CA ALA A 309 -7.31 -16.09 -13.48
C ALA A 309 -7.71 -17.18 -12.46
N PRO A 310 -8.86 -17.05 -11.78
CA PRO A 310 -9.35 -18.07 -10.87
C PRO A 310 -9.47 -19.43 -11.57
N GLY A 311 -8.97 -20.49 -10.93
CA GLY A 311 -8.98 -21.86 -11.50
C GLY A 311 -7.91 -22.12 -12.56
N SER A 312 -7.10 -21.15 -12.96
CA SER A 312 -5.98 -21.35 -13.88
C SER A 312 -4.71 -21.75 -13.14
N VAL A 313 -3.91 -22.61 -13.77
CA VAL A 313 -2.55 -22.92 -13.33
C VAL A 313 -1.59 -21.89 -13.90
N SER A 314 -0.61 -21.45 -13.12
CA SER A 314 0.39 -20.49 -13.60
C SER A 314 1.31 -21.15 -14.63
N SER A 315 1.45 -20.51 -15.78
CA SER A 315 2.37 -20.95 -16.85
C SER A 315 3.85 -21.00 -16.42
N ALA A 316 4.21 -20.31 -15.36
CA ALA A 316 5.55 -20.39 -14.78
C ALA A 316 5.83 -21.71 -14.07
N ILE A 317 4.81 -22.42 -13.55
CA ILE A 317 4.94 -23.76 -12.94
C ILE A 317 5.18 -24.80 -14.03
N GLU A 318 4.42 -24.74 -15.12
CA GLU A 318 4.55 -25.69 -16.25
C GLU A 318 5.94 -25.65 -16.89
N ARG A 319 6.59 -24.49 -16.95
CA ARG A 319 7.96 -24.37 -17.48
C ARG A 319 9.03 -24.97 -16.58
N PHE A 320 8.81 -25.02 -15.26
CA PHE A 320 9.73 -25.70 -14.33
C PHE A 320 9.61 -27.22 -14.40
N GLU A 321 8.40 -27.75 -14.54
CA GLU A 321 8.17 -29.21 -14.66
C GLU A 321 8.62 -29.75 -16.00
N SER A 322 8.59 -28.97 -17.09
CA SER A 322 9.07 -29.37 -18.41
C SER A 322 10.60 -29.25 -18.59
N SER A 323 11.31 -28.68 -17.62
CA SER A 323 12.78 -28.47 -17.65
C SER A 323 13.50 -29.38 -16.64
N SER A 324 12.79 -30.27 -15.96
CA SER A 324 13.30 -31.27 -15.02
C SER A 324 13.22 -32.66 -15.64
#